data_33da94f8f14ffde7bca964bd97e36c9c
#
_entry.id   33da94f8f14ffde7bca964bd97e36c9c
#
_cell.length_a   1.000
_cell.length_b   1.000
_cell.length_c   1.000
_cell.angle_alpha   90.00
_cell.angle_beta   90.00
_cell.angle_gamma   90.00
#
_symmetry.space_group_name_H-M   'P 1'
#
loop_
_entity.id
_entity.type
_entity.pdbx_description
1 polymer ?
#
loop_
_entity_poly.entity_id
_entity_poly.type
_entity_poly.pdbx_seq_one_letter_code
_entity_poly.pdbx_strand_id
1 'polypeptide(L)'
;MTDTETEGAVVQPAPSPVQPGMALKVDTPVAKPVPKKGAITRRVFILGGFFSTLGLAVVGLVGPSLDFMWIRNVKGFGGPIAVGPDRIPKEGEDPKLIVEGRFWLVNLKAGTTPNGEQTPGGLLALWRKCPHLGCSIPWRADFTFGGRKGWFRCPCHGSTYTREGGVIVYGPAPRPMDVFPLVVQDNLGIIVQTGRAYEGTGSTSNPGRSAPYKAGSTTPEASG
;
A
#
# COMPACT_ATOMS: atom_id res chain seq x y z
N MET A 1 27.17 100.97 -15.86
CA MET A 1 26.02 101.27 -16.69
C MET A 1 24.86 100.66 -16.02
N THR A 2 24.23 101.33 -15.05
CA THR A 2 23.02 102.14 -15.29
C THR A 2 21.84 101.19 -15.65
N ASP A 3 20.73 101.21 -14.99
CA ASP A 3 19.95 102.17 -14.25
C ASP A 3 18.93 101.46 -13.35
N THR A 4 18.79 101.84 -12.18
CA THR A 4 17.67 102.42 -11.42
C THR A 4 16.32 102.49 -12.18
N GLU A 5 15.24 102.01 -11.49
CA GLU A 5 14.00 102.80 -11.30
C GLU A 5 13.06 102.08 -10.34
N THR A 6 12.94 102.63 -9.27
CA THR A 6 11.93 103.24 -8.41
C THR A 6 10.46 103.09 -8.84
N GLU A 7 9.71 102.87 -7.75
CA GLU A 7 8.36 103.42 -7.52
C GLU A 7 7.15 102.56 -7.63
N GLY A 8 6.40 102.61 -6.54
CA GLY A 8 5.01 102.43 -6.49
C GLY A 8 4.44 101.93 -5.18
N ALA A 9 4.57 102.70 -4.10
CA ALA A 9 3.84 102.44 -2.88
C ALA A 9 2.33 102.68 -3.11
N VAL A 10 1.54 101.63 -3.08
CA VAL A 10 0.08 101.73 -3.01
C VAL A 10 -0.34 101.66 -1.56
N VAL A 11 -0.78 102.79 -1.03
CA VAL A 11 -1.42 102.89 0.26
C VAL A 11 -2.74 102.18 0.23
N GLN A 12 -2.94 101.15 1.00
CA GLN A 12 -4.22 100.55 1.24
C GLN A 12 -4.99 101.24 2.34
N PRO A 13 -6.31 101.49 2.18
CA PRO A 13 -7.13 102.11 3.22
C PRO A 13 -7.42 101.16 4.33
N ALA A 14 -7.53 101.68 5.54
CA ALA A 14 -7.82 100.91 6.75
C ALA A 14 -9.15 100.13 6.72
N PRO A 15 -9.17 98.94 7.33
CA PRO A 15 -10.43 98.09 7.34
C PRO A 15 -11.44 98.70 8.28
N SER A 16 -12.68 98.78 7.87
CA SER A 16 -13.88 99.13 8.59
C SER A 16 -14.17 98.13 9.78
N PRO A 17 -14.77 98.56 10.88
CA PRO A 17 -15.01 97.72 12.06
C PRO A 17 -16.06 96.62 11.70
N VAL A 18 -15.71 95.40 12.02
CA VAL A 18 -16.52 94.23 11.88
C VAL A 18 -17.62 94.24 12.95
N GLN A 19 -18.87 94.15 12.52
CA GLN A 19 -20.01 94.01 13.46
C GLN A 19 -20.05 92.62 14.07
N PRO A 20 -20.32 92.45 15.37
CA PRO A 20 -20.45 91.16 16.01
C PRO A 20 -21.86 90.62 15.76
N GLY A 21 -21.99 89.51 15.10
CA GLY A 21 -23.21 88.76 15.06
C GLY A 21 -23.61 88.12 13.74
N MET A 22 -22.85 87.16 13.29
CA MET A 22 -23.43 86.05 12.50
C MET A 22 -22.44 84.89 12.46
N ALA A 23 -22.53 83.98 13.47
CA ALA A 23 -21.81 82.73 13.40
C ALA A 23 -22.47 81.85 12.30
N LEU A 24 -21.89 81.86 11.13
CA LEU A 24 -22.17 80.82 10.15
C LEU A 24 -21.67 79.49 10.70
N LYS A 25 -22.60 78.59 11.09
CA LYS A 25 -22.28 77.19 11.27
C LYS A 25 -21.89 76.61 9.93
N VAL A 26 -20.58 76.50 9.69
CA VAL A 26 -20.08 75.68 8.58
C VAL A 26 -20.13 74.24 9.09
N ASP A 27 -21.15 73.52 8.70
CA ASP A 27 -21.20 72.04 8.85
C ASP A 27 -20.10 71.46 7.91
N THR A 28 -18.89 71.38 8.46
CA THR A 28 -17.86 70.53 7.80
C THR A 28 -18.29 69.10 7.89
N PRO A 29 -18.50 68.38 6.79
CA PRO A 29 -18.79 66.98 6.85
C PRO A 29 -17.60 66.28 7.49
N VAL A 30 -17.85 65.69 8.69
CA VAL A 30 -16.88 64.81 9.36
C VAL A 30 -16.60 63.67 8.44
N ALA A 31 -15.45 63.72 7.77
CA ALA A 31 -14.98 62.61 6.96
C ALA A 31 -14.92 61.36 7.84
N LYS A 32 -15.76 60.37 7.48
CA LYS A 32 -15.71 59.07 8.13
C LYS A 32 -14.28 58.56 8.07
N PRO A 33 -13.70 58.07 9.19
CA PRO A 33 -12.34 57.58 9.20
C PRO A 33 -12.24 56.42 8.20
N VAL A 34 -11.43 56.60 7.16
CA VAL A 34 -11.10 55.54 6.22
C VAL A 34 -10.49 54.39 7.06
N PRO A 35 -11.04 53.17 7.02
CA PRO A 35 -10.47 52.07 7.77
C PRO A 35 -9.03 51.87 7.26
N LYS A 36 -8.05 52.18 8.08
CA LYS A 36 -6.65 51.85 7.79
C LYS A 36 -6.60 50.34 7.61
N LYS A 37 -6.35 49.87 6.37
CA LYS A 37 -6.04 48.46 6.08
C LYS A 37 -5.04 48.03 7.14
N GLY A 38 -5.39 47.05 7.97
CA GLY A 38 -4.77 46.71 9.22
C GLY A 38 -3.23 46.68 9.11
N ALA A 39 -2.58 47.62 9.79
CA ALA A 39 -1.17 47.53 9.97
C ALA A 39 -0.87 46.27 10.77
N ILE A 40 -0.14 45.32 10.16
CA ILE A 40 0.28 44.08 10.81
C ILE A 40 1.13 44.48 12.01
N THR A 41 0.58 44.30 13.20
CA THR A 41 1.33 44.58 14.44
C THR A 41 2.42 43.54 14.62
N ARG A 42 3.52 43.86 15.24
CA ARG A 42 4.62 42.92 15.55
C ARG A 42 4.09 41.63 16.20
N ARG A 43 3.10 41.75 17.08
CA ARG A 43 2.47 40.61 17.75
C ARG A 43 1.73 39.69 16.80
N VAL A 44 0.95 40.26 15.85
CA VAL A 44 0.23 39.47 14.84
C VAL A 44 1.21 38.80 13.89
N PHE A 45 2.30 39.46 13.54
CA PHE A 45 3.34 38.89 12.67
C PHE A 45 4.05 37.69 13.37
N ILE A 46 4.46 37.86 14.64
CA ILE A 46 5.14 36.79 15.39
C ILE A 46 4.21 35.60 15.62
N LEU A 47 2.96 35.84 16.06
CA LEU A 47 1.99 34.77 16.28
C LEU A 47 1.61 34.07 14.96
N GLY A 48 1.37 34.85 13.90
CA GLY A 48 1.05 34.32 12.58
C GLY A 48 2.21 33.47 12.02
N GLY A 49 3.44 33.94 12.15
CA GLY A 49 4.64 33.18 11.77
C GLY A 49 4.79 31.89 12.58
N PHE A 50 4.61 31.95 13.89
CA PHE A 50 4.68 30.78 14.76
C PHE A 50 3.63 29.71 14.42
N PHE A 51 2.36 30.11 14.29
CA PHE A 51 1.31 29.17 13.93
C PHE A 51 1.43 28.64 12.50
N SER A 52 1.95 29.44 11.58
CA SER A 52 2.22 29.00 10.21
C SER A 52 3.33 27.95 10.17
N THR A 53 4.45 28.18 10.85
CA THR A 53 5.54 27.22 10.92
C THR A 53 5.14 25.94 11.67
N LEU A 54 4.39 26.07 12.76
CA LEU A 54 3.84 24.92 13.48
C LEU A 54 2.88 24.11 12.59
N GLY A 55 2.00 24.77 11.86
CA GLY A 55 1.09 24.13 10.91
C GLY A 55 1.85 23.38 9.82
N LEU A 56 2.87 23.99 9.22
CA LEU A 56 3.73 23.35 8.22
C LEU A 56 4.48 22.14 8.80
N ALA A 57 4.99 22.25 10.02
CA ALA A 57 5.67 21.16 10.69
C ALA A 57 4.72 19.97 10.95
N VAL A 58 3.50 20.25 11.41
CA VAL A 58 2.47 19.21 11.61
C VAL A 58 2.09 18.54 10.30
N VAL A 59 1.81 19.32 9.27
CA VAL A 59 1.48 18.76 7.94
C VAL A 59 2.64 17.96 7.37
N GLY A 60 3.86 18.47 7.50
CA GLY A 60 5.08 17.80 7.03
C GLY A 60 5.40 16.50 7.78
N LEU A 61 5.00 16.38 9.04
CA LEU A 61 5.19 15.16 9.83
C LEU A 61 4.02 14.18 9.66
N VAL A 62 2.80 14.67 9.78
CA VAL A 62 1.58 13.84 9.75
C VAL A 62 1.27 13.35 8.34
N GLY A 63 1.46 14.20 7.33
CA GLY A 63 1.18 13.84 5.93
C GLY A 63 1.96 12.60 5.47
N PRO A 64 3.29 12.61 5.51
CA PRO A 64 4.10 11.44 5.15
C PRO A 64 3.83 10.22 6.05
N SER A 65 3.55 10.44 7.35
CA SER A 65 3.24 9.34 8.26
C SER A 65 1.94 8.65 7.89
N LEU A 66 0.90 9.39 7.53
CA LEU A 66 -0.36 8.85 7.06
C LEU A 66 -0.20 8.17 5.69
N ASP A 67 0.59 8.74 4.78
CA ASP A 67 0.87 8.13 3.48
C ASP A 67 1.66 6.81 3.64
N PHE A 68 2.60 6.75 4.57
CA PHE A 68 3.32 5.53 4.92
C PHE A 68 2.41 4.46 5.53
N MET A 69 1.44 4.84 6.36
CA MET A 69 0.45 3.90 6.93
C MET A 69 -0.59 3.43 5.90
N TRP A 70 -0.79 4.18 4.83
CA TRP A 70 -1.73 3.82 3.79
C TRP A 70 -1.10 2.79 2.84
N ILE A 71 -1.45 1.53 3.04
CA ILE A 71 -0.96 0.43 2.19
C ILE A 71 -1.54 0.59 0.78
N ARG A 72 -0.72 1.08 -0.13
CA ARG A 72 -1.07 1.19 -1.56
C ARG A 72 -0.56 -0.05 -2.28
N ASN A 73 -1.45 -0.78 -2.94
CA ASN A 73 -1.15 -1.85 -3.91
C ASN A 73 0.12 -2.66 -3.56
N VAL A 74 0.02 -3.53 -2.57
CA VAL A 74 1.11 -4.44 -2.20
C VAL A 74 1.43 -5.32 -3.40
N LYS A 75 2.52 -5.01 -4.10
CA LYS A 75 3.09 -5.89 -5.13
C LYS A 75 4.07 -6.82 -4.43
N GLY A 76 3.88 -8.12 -4.61
CA GLY A 76 4.70 -9.12 -3.97
C GLY A 76 3.98 -9.86 -2.84
N PHE A 77 4.73 -10.45 -1.92
CA PHE A 77 4.15 -11.20 -0.80
C PHE A 77 3.20 -10.34 0.04
N GLY A 78 2.01 -10.86 0.29
CA GLY A 78 0.92 -10.14 0.97
C GLY A 78 -0.13 -9.56 0.02
N GLY A 79 0.06 -9.71 -1.31
CA GLY A 79 -0.87 -9.30 -2.36
C GLY A 79 -1.07 -10.38 -3.42
N PRO A 80 -1.81 -10.09 -4.49
CA PRO A 80 -1.96 -10.98 -5.63
C PRO A 80 -0.64 -11.08 -6.40
N ILE A 81 -0.21 -12.33 -6.69
CA ILE A 81 0.97 -12.63 -7.49
C ILE A 81 0.50 -13.30 -8.79
N ALA A 82 0.78 -12.65 -9.91
CA ALA A 82 0.56 -13.23 -11.22
C ALA A 82 1.74 -14.16 -11.60
N VAL A 83 1.44 -15.39 -11.98
CA VAL A 83 2.41 -16.38 -12.47
C VAL A 83 2.07 -16.71 -13.90
N GLY A 84 2.99 -16.40 -14.82
CA GLY A 84 2.82 -16.71 -16.25
C GLY A 84 2.79 -18.22 -16.53
N PRO A 85 2.22 -18.64 -17.68
CA PRO A 85 2.06 -20.04 -18.02
C PRO A 85 3.40 -20.79 -18.15
N ASP A 86 4.47 -20.10 -18.50
CA ASP A 86 5.87 -20.61 -18.60
C ASP A 86 6.44 -21.04 -17.24
N ARG A 87 5.96 -20.45 -16.16
CA ARG A 87 6.37 -20.74 -14.78
C ARG A 87 5.52 -21.79 -14.08
N ILE A 88 4.43 -22.22 -14.70
CA ILE A 88 3.56 -23.27 -14.14
C ILE A 88 4.22 -24.63 -14.41
N PRO A 89 4.41 -25.49 -13.38
CA PRO A 89 4.95 -26.83 -13.59
C PRO A 89 3.95 -27.70 -14.38
N LYS A 90 4.47 -28.64 -15.18
CA LYS A 90 3.63 -29.65 -15.82
C LYS A 90 3.03 -30.57 -14.78
N GLU A 91 1.95 -31.26 -15.15
CA GLU A 91 1.31 -32.23 -14.27
C GLU A 91 2.29 -33.31 -13.79
N GLY A 92 2.44 -33.44 -12.49
CA GLY A 92 3.38 -34.39 -11.86
C GLY A 92 4.85 -33.99 -11.90
N GLU A 93 5.22 -32.84 -12.46
CA GLU A 93 6.57 -32.28 -12.43
C GLU A 93 6.94 -31.84 -11.00
N ASP A 94 8.23 -31.68 -10.76
CA ASP A 94 8.75 -31.16 -9.49
C ASP A 94 8.20 -29.74 -9.18
N PRO A 95 8.02 -29.41 -7.90
CA PRO A 95 7.55 -28.11 -7.49
C PRO A 95 8.44 -26.97 -7.98
N LYS A 96 7.83 -25.88 -8.47
CA LYS A 96 8.53 -24.65 -8.84
C LYS A 96 8.41 -23.59 -7.75
N LEU A 97 9.54 -23.02 -7.36
CA LEU A 97 9.57 -21.95 -6.38
C LEU A 97 9.21 -20.60 -7.02
N ILE A 98 8.18 -19.96 -6.48
CA ILE A 98 7.83 -18.57 -6.79
C ILE A 98 8.36 -17.71 -5.66
N VAL A 99 9.52 -17.11 -5.91
CA VAL A 99 10.30 -16.39 -4.89
C VAL A 99 9.53 -15.16 -4.39
N GLU A 100 8.91 -14.44 -5.30
CA GLU A 100 8.18 -13.19 -5.04
C GLU A 100 7.01 -13.40 -4.08
N GLY A 101 6.34 -14.55 -4.21
CA GLY A 101 5.20 -14.94 -3.39
C GLY A 101 5.55 -15.86 -2.23
N ARG A 102 6.82 -16.25 -2.08
CA ARG A 102 7.29 -17.16 -1.03
C ARG A 102 6.51 -18.46 -0.95
N PHE A 103 6.13 -19.03 -2.12
CA PHE A 103 5.40 -20.30 -2.18
C PHE A 103 5.98 -21.24 -3.23
N TRP A 104 5.65 -22.50 -3.06
CA TRP A 104 5.87 -23.56 -4.03
C TRP A 104 4.62 -23.78 -4.85
N LEU A 105 4.75 -23.72 -6.17
CA LEU A 105 3.69 -24.09 -7.07
C LEU A 105 3.84 -25.56 -7.46
N VAL A 106 2.79 -26.33 -7.22
CA VAL A 106 2.72 -27.76 -7.52
C VAL A 106 1.56 -28.01 -8.44
N ASN A 107 1.75 -28.83 -9.47
CA ASN A 107 0.69 -29.31 -10.35
C ASN A 107 0.54 -30.82 -10.15
N LEU A 108 -0.50 -31.19 -9.43
CA LEU A 108 -0.75 -32.56 -9.03
C LEU A 108 -1.37 -33.36 -10.16
N LYS A 109 -0.91 -34.59 -10.30
CA LYS A 109 -1.58 -35.59 -11.12
C LYS A 109 -2.76 -36.19 -10.35
N ALA A 110 -3.88 -36.37 -11.02
CA ALA A 110 -5.02 -37.08 -10.44
C ALA A 110 -4.62 -38.50 -10.03
N GLY A 111 -5.11 -38.97 -8.91
CA GLY A 111 -4.80 -40.30 -8.39
C GLY A 111 -4.74 -40.39 -6.88
N THR A 112 -4.13 -41.45 -6.38
CA THR A 112 -3.96 -41.68 -4.93
C THR A 112 -2.69 -41.03 -4.43
N THR A 113 -2.79 -40.25 -3.35
CA THR A 113 -1.66 -39.67 -2.66
C THR A 113 -0.90 -40.73 -1.83
N PRO A 114 0.35 -40.45 -1.39
CA PRO A 114 1.11 -41.41 -0.58
C PRO A 114 0.44 -41.80 0.75
N ASN A 115 -0.44 -40.98 1.28
CA ASN A 115 -1.23 -41.26 2.48
C ASN A 115 -2.59 -41.91 2.19
N GLY A 116 -2.81 -42.36 0.94
CA GLY A 116 -4.01 -43.11 0.55
C GLY A 116 -5.24 -42.29 0.16
N GLU A 117 -5.15 -40.98 0.21
CA GLU A 117 -6.26 -40.10 -0.22
C GLU A 117 -6.33 -39.98 -1.74
N GLN A 118 -7.53 -39.88 -2.27
CA GLN A 118 -7.75 -39.56 -3.69
C GLN A 118 -7.61 -38.05 -3.92
N THR A 119 -6.89 -37.70 -4.96
CA THR A 119 -6.78 -36.28 -5.39
C THR A 119 -7.31 -36.13 -6.82
N PRO A 120 -8.15 -35.14 -7.09
CA PRO A 120 -8.56 -34.82 -8.44
C PRO A 120 -7.42 -34.24 -9.29
N GLY A 121 -6.25 -33.98 -8.68
CA GLY A 121 -5.15 -33.28 -9.32
C GLY A 121 -5.32 -31.75 -9.28
N GLY A 122 -4.50 -31.06 -10.05
CA GLY A 122 -4.56 -29.61 -10.20
C GLY A 122 -3.47 -28.83 -9.45
N LEU A 123 -3.56 -27.51 -9.54
CA LEU A 123 -2.56 -26.61 -8.99
C LEU A 123 -2.76 -26.35 -7.50
N LEU A 124 -1.64 -26.34 -6.78
CA LEU A 124 -1.56 -25.90 -5.39
C LEU A 124 -0.44 -24.89 -5.22
N ALA A 125 -0.71 -23.82 -4.49
CA ALA A 125 0.29 -22.85 -4.07
C ALA A 125 0.58 -23.07 -2.58
N LEU A 126 1.61 -23.86 -2.26
CA LEU A 126 1.99 -24.22 -0.89
C LEU A 126 2.87 -23.14 -0.28
N TRP A 127 2.46 -22.55 0.83
CA TRP A 127 3.29 -21.55 1.50
C TRP A 127 4.59 -22.19 2.02
N ARG A 128 5.72 -21.58 1.64
CA ARG A 128 7.06 -22.07 2.01
C ARG A 128 7.40 -21.94 3.49
N LYS A 129 6.42 -21.74 4.36
CA LYS A 129 6.57 -21.56 5.80
C LYS A 129 6.18 -22.83 6.55
N CYS A 130 7.09 -23.33 7.39
CA CYS A 130 6.84 -24.50 8.22
C CYS A 130 5.80 -24.18 9.32
N PRO A 131 4.72 -24.95 9.45
CA PRO A 131 3.72 -24.76 10.48
C PRO A 131 4.23 -24.98 11.92
N HIS A 132 5.43 -25.57 12.10
CA HIS A 132 6.03 -25.74 13.42
C HIS A 132 6.50 -24.39 13.99
N LEU A 133 7.54 -23.78 13.43
CA LEU A 133 8.15 -22.53 13.92
C LEU A 133 8.49 -21.55 12.79
N GLY A 134 7.88 -21.69 11.63
CA GLY A 134 8.00 -20.73 10.55
C GLY A 134 9.25 -20.83 9.68
N CYS A 135 10.09 -21.85 9.85
CA CYS A 135 11.26 -22.06 8.99
C CYS A 135 10.87 -22.21 7.53
N SER A 136 11.76 -21.77 6.63
CA SER A 136 11.55 -21.94 5.18
C SER A 136 11.74 -23.41 4.80
N ILE A 137 10.74 -23.97 4.10
CA ILE A 137 10.76 -25.37 3.65
C ILE A 137 11.25 -25.44 2.20
N PRO A 138 12.43 -26.05 1.93
CA PRO A 138 12.88 -26.35 0.59
C PRO A 138 12.25 -27.64 0.05
N TRP A 139 12.16 -27.73 -1.27
CA TRP A 139 11.97 -28.98 -2.00
C TRP A 139 13.30 -29.72 -2.09
N ARG A 140 13.29 -31.01 -1.79
CA ARG A 140 14.47 -31.90 -1.85
C ARG A 140 14.15 -33.07 -2.78
N ALA A 141 14.47 -32.90 -4.05
CA ALA A 141 14.22 -33.91 -5.08
C ALA A 141 15.01 -35.21 -4.84
N ASP A 142 16.22 -35.07 -4.27
CA ASP A 142 17.16 -36.18 -3.97
C ASP A 142 16.87 -36.90 -2.66
N PHE A 143 16.09 -36.28 -1.74
CA PHE A 143 15.82 -36.85 -0.44
C PHE A 143 14.84 -38.02 -0.52
N THR A 144 15.24 -39.15 0.06
CA THR A 144 14.45 -40.38 0.11
C THR A 144 13.86 -40.58 1.49
N PHE A 145 12.55 -40.80 1.57
CA PHE A 145 11.85 -41.16 2.80
C PHE A 145 10.73 -42.15 2.46
N GLY A 146 10.58 -43.22 3.25
CA GLY A 146 9.58 -44.26 3.00
C GLY A 146 9.72 -44.94 1.64
N GLY A 147 10.95 -45.08 1.11
CA GLY A 147 11.20 -45.70 -0.21
C GLY A 147 10.90 -44.80 -1.41
N ARG A 148 10.52 -43.56 -1.21
CA ARG A 148 10.18 -42.58 -2.22
C ARG A 148 11.11 -41.39 -2.21
N LYS A 149 11.48 -40.86 -3.39
CA LYS A 149 12.23 -39.62 -3.58
C LYS A 149 11.31 -38.42 -3.77
N GLY A 150 11.84 -37.25 -3.42
CA GLY A 150 11.16 -35.96 -3.62
C GLY A 150 10.19 -35.63 -2.48
N TRP A 151 10.65 -34.75 -1.59
CA TRP A 151 9.92 -34.33 -0.40
C TRP A 151 10.18 -32.87 -0.07
N PHE A 152 9.21 -32.21 0.47
CA PHE A 152 9.45 -30.98 1.20
C PHE A 152 10.00 -31.32 2.57
N ARG A 153 11.16 -30.77 2.92
CA ARG A 153 11.81 -31.06 4.22
C ARG A 153 12.25 -29.78 4.91
N CYS A 154 11.73 -29.55 6.09
CA CYS A 154 12.14 -28.43 6.93
C CYS A 154 13.55 -28.68 7.49
N PRO A 155 14.52 -27.77 7.28
CA PRO A 155 15.88 -27.96 7.75
C PRO A 155 16.03 -27.81 9.27
N CYS A 156 15.08 -27.15 9.96
CA CYS A 156 15.18 -26.85 11.37
C CYS A 156 15.01 -28.10 12.24
N HIS A 157 13.92 -28.84 12.08
CA HIS A 157 13.62 -30.01 12.92
C HIS A 157 13.16 -31.22 12.09
N GLY A 158 13.41 -31.22 10.78
CA GLY A 158 13.20 -32.38 9.93
C GLY A 158 11.76 -32.69 9.55
N SER A 159 10.78 -31.82 9.86
CA SER A 159 9.40 -32.02 9.39
C SER A 159 9.39 -32.25 7.89
N THR A 160 8.79 -33.35 7.46
CA THR A 160 8.79 -33.84 6.08
C THR A 160 7.36 -33.90 5.56
N TYR A 161 7.16 -33.35 4.36
CA TYR A 161 5.82 -33.20 3.77
C TYR A 161 5.81 -33.76 2.37
N THR A 162 4.66 -34.27 1.99
CA THR A 162 4.43 -34.81 0.63
C THR A 162 4.41 -33.70 -0.43
N ARG A 163 4.75 -34.05 -1.66
CA ARG A 163 4.53 -33.18 -2.83
C ARG A 163 3.02 -32.92 -3.03
N GLU A 164 2.22 -33.94 -2.79
CA GLU A 164 0.77 -33.95 -2.99
C GLU A 164 0.06 -33.27 -1.83
N GLY A 165 0.03 -31.94 -1.87
CA GLY A 165 -0.69 -31.13 -0.90
C GLY A 165 0.07 -30.74 0.36
N GLY A 166 1.38 -31.06 0.44
CA GLY A 166 2.19 -30.66 1.59
C GLY A 166 1.78 -31.37 2.89
N VAL A 167 1.22 -32.56 2.79
CA VAL A 167 0.78 -33.36 3.96
C VAL A 167 1.99 -33.78 4.76
N ILE A 168 1.92 -33.60 6.09
CA ILE A 168 2.99 -34.02 6.99
C ILE A 168 3.01 -35.54 7.13
N VAL A 169 4.19 -36.12 7.01
CA VAL A 169 4.44 -37.55 7.20
C VAL A 169 5.44 -37.85 8.30
N TYR A 170 6.24 -36.86 8.72
CA TYR A 170 7.24 -37.00 9.78
C TYR A 170 7.61 -35.64 10.37
N GLY A 171 7.93 -35.61 11.65
CA GLY A 171 8.49 -34.46 12.35
C GLY A 171 7.50 -33.73 13.26
N PRO A 172 7.95 -32.66 13.95
CA PRO A 172 7.20 -32.01 15.00
C PRO A 172 6.14 -31.01 14.53
N ALA A 173 5.98 -30.79 13.21
CA ALA A 173 4.96 -29.87 12.72
C ALA A 173 3.56 -30.41 13.05
N PRO A 174 2.67 -29.57 13.61
CA PRO A 174 1.35 -30.03 14.09
C PRO A 174 0.34 -30.23 12.96
N ARG A 175 0.61 -29.73 11.76
CA ARG A 175 -0.32 -29.76 10.62
C ARG A 175 0.42 -29.66 9.27
N PRO A 176 -0.26 -29.94 8.15
CA PRO A 176 0.27 -29.78 6.81
C PRO A 176 0.67 -28.33 6.48
N MET A 177 1.36 -28.15 5.34
CA MET A 177 1.72 -26.83 4.83
C MET A 177 0.47 -26.03 4.49
N ASP A 178 0.51 -24.73 4.79
CA ASP A 178 -0.56 -23.79 4.41
C ASP A 178 -0.62 -23.58 2.90
N VAL A 179 -1.80 -23.26 2.41
CA VAL A 179 -2.10 -23.13 1.00
C VAL A 179 -2.62 -21.72 0.70
N PHE A 180 -2.12 -21.10 -0.37
CA PHE A 180 -2.69 -19.87 -0.89
C PHE A 180 -3.79 -20.18 -1.91
N PRO A 181 -4.93 -19.48 -1.85
CA PRO A 181 -5.94 -19.59 -2.89
C PRO A 181 -5.39 -19.06 -4.21
N LEU A 182 -5.74 -19.73 -5.28
CA LEU A 182 -5.34 -19.33 -6.62
C LEU A 182 -6.53 -19.32 -7.57
N VAL A 183 -6.43 -18.47 -8.59
CA VAL A 183 -7.41 -18.36 -9.67
C VAL A 183 -6.69 -18.57 -11.00
N VAL A 184 -7.19 -19.46 -11.83
CA VAL A 184 -6.69 -19.68 -13.19
C VAL A 184 -7.25 -18.58 -14.08
N GLN A 185 -6.38 -17.91 -14.82
CA GLN A 185 -6.77 -16.95 -15.86
C GLN A 185 -6.51 -17.56 -17.23
N ASP A 186 -7.51 -17.50 -18.09
CA ASP A 186 -7.41 -18.00 -19.45
C ASP A 186 -6.22 -17.39 -20.18
N ASN A 187 -5.33 -18.23 -20.70
CA ASN A 187 -4.11 -17.86 -21.45
C ASN A 187 -3.09 -16.93 -20.75
N LEU A 188 -3.42 -16.36 -19.58
CA LEU A 188 -2.58 -15.43 -18.84
C LEU A 188 -1.83 -16.07 -17.66
N GLY A 189 -2.09 -17.35 -17.38
CA GLY A 189 -1.51 -18.05 -16.23
C GLY A 189 -2.43 -18.10 -15.03
N ILE A 190 -1.89 -17.89 -13.85
CA ILE A 190 -2.64 -17.93 -12.59
C ILE A 190 -2.39 -16.70 -11.74
N ILE A 191 -3.35 -16.34 -10.91
CA ILE A 191 -3.16 -15.36 -9.82
C ILE A 191 -3.24 -16.09 -8.49
N VAL A 192 -2.20 -15.95 -7.68
CA VAL A 192 -2.12 -16.50 -6.32
C VAL A 192 -2.29 -15.40 -5.30
N GLN A 193 -3.24 -15.55 -4.38
CA GLN A 193 -3.58 -14.55 -3.35
C GLN A 193 -2.74 -14.76 -2.10
N THR A 194 -1.54 -14.19 -2.04
CA THR A 194 -0.61 -14.42 -0.92
C THR A 194 -0.96 -13.63 0.36
N GLY A 195 -1.94 -12.74 0.28
CA GLY A 195 -2.45 -12.00 1.46
C GLY A 195 -3.37 -12.83 2.36
N ARG A 196 -3.81 -14.01 1.89
CA ARG A 196 -4.70 -14.91 2.63
C ARG A 196 -4.20 -16.34 2.48
N ALA A 197 -3.76 -16.93 3.56
CA ALA A 197 -3.41 -18.34 3.62
C ALA A 197 -4.55 -19.15 4.28
N TYR A 198 -4.80 -20.33 3.76
CA TYR A 198 -5.63 -21.34 4.42
C TYR A 198 -4.73 -22.34 5.13
N GLU A 199 -5.15 -22.78 6.29
CA GLU A 199 -4.46 -23.83 7.00
C GLU A 199 -4.48 -25.14 6.20
N GLY A 200 -3.34 -25.80 6.13
CA GLY A 200 -3.24 -27.09 5.48
C GLY A 200 -4.01 -28.15 6.26
N THR A 201 -5.00 -28.78 5.61
CA THR A 201 -5.78 -29.87 6.21
C THR A 201 -5.29 -31.25 5.80
N GLY A 202 -4.43 -31.31 4.80
CA GLY A 202 -3.98 -32.58 4.22
C GLY A 202 -5.05 -33.33 3.40
N SER A 203 -6.24 -32.79 3.35
CA SER A 203 -7.35 -33.35 2.58
C SER A 203 -7.38 -32.82 1.14
N THR A 204 -7.92 -33.62 0.24
CA THR A 204 -8.20 -33.21 -1.14
C THR A 204 -9.25 -32.09 -1.24
N SER A 205 -10.05 -31.92 -0.19
CA SER A 205 -11.02 -30.84 -0.02
C SER A 205 -10.43 -29.55 0.53
N ASN A 206 -9.10 -29.38 0.55
CA ASN A 206 -8.46 -28.16 1.00
C ASN A 206 -9.02 -26.94 0.23
N PRO A 207 -9.54 -25.92 0.91
CA PRO A 207 -10.18 -24.77 0.26
C PRO A 207 -9.23 -23.92 -0.59
N GLY A 208 -7.92 -24.09 -0.44
CA GLY A 208 -6.92 -23.43 -1.29
C GLY A 208 -6.65 -24.17 -2.61
N ARG A 209 -7.19 -25.39 -2.80
CA ARG A 209 -6.96 -26.18 -4.00
C ARG A 209 -7.81 -25.66 -5.16
N SER A 210 -7.19 -25.46 -6.31
CA SER A 210 -7.91 -25.14 -7.55
C SER A 210 -8.46 -26.39 -8.22
N ALA A 211 -9.37 -26.21 -9.18
CA ALA A 211 -9.73 -27.22 -10.14
C ALA A 211 -8.51 -27.68 -10.97
N PRO A 212 -8.54 -28.89 -11.58
CA PRO A 212 -7.46 -29.36 -12.43
C PRO A 212 -7.09 -28.33 -13.51
N TYR A 213 -5.80 -28.02 -13.61
CA TYR A 213 -5.28 -27.09 -14.61
C TYR A 213 -4.77 -27.89 -15.81
N LYS A 214 -5.34 -27.64 -17.00
CA LYS A 214 -4.77 -28.08 -18.26
C LYS A 214 -4.29 -26.86 -19.04
N ALA A 215 -3.03 -26.85 -19.47
CA ALA A 215 -2.51 -25.79 -20.29
C ALA A 215 -3.38 -25.63 -21.57
N GLY A 216 -3.90 -24.41 -21.79
CA GLY A 216 -4.78 -24.10 -22.93
C GLY A 216 -6.27 -24.39 -22.71
N SER A 217 -6.72 -24.81 -21.52
CA SER A 217 -8.14 -24.92 -21.23
C SER A 217 -8.73 -23.58 -20.77
N THR A 218 -9.83 -23.18 -21.39
CA THR A 218 -10.48 -21.87 -21.18
C THR A 218 -11.59 -21.89 -20.12
N THR A 219 -11.68 -22.92 -19.28
CA THR A 219 -12.80 -23.00 -18.33
C THR A 219 -12.30 -23.24 -16.91
N PRO A 220 -12.44 -22.27 -15.97
CA PRO A 220 -12.36 -22.56 -14.56
C PRO A 220 -13.70 -23.19 -14.14
N GLU A 221 -13.74 -24.51 -13.96
CA GLU A 221 -14.81 -25.08 -13.15
C GLU A 221 -14.57 -24.68 -11.70
N ALA A 222 -15.33 -23.70 -11.23
CA ALA A 222 -15.45 -23.39 -9.82
C ALA A 222 -16.20 -24.56 -9.18
N SER A 223 -15.48 -25.39 -8.44
CA SER A 223 -16.11 -26.30 -7.50
C SER A 223 -16.67 -25.47 -6.34
N GLY A 224 -18.00 -25.38 -6.27
CA GLY A 224 -18.75 -24.81 -5.16
C GLY A 224 -18.54 -25.51 -3.82
#